data_104a128e9a02f331384bdb392ca50546
#
_entry.id   104a128e9a02f331384bdb392ca50546
#
_cell.length_a   1.000
_cell.length_b   1.000
_cell.length_c   1.000
_cell.angle_alpha   90.00
_cell.angle_beta   90.00
_cell.angle_gamma   90.00
#
_symmetry.space_group_name_H-M   'P 1'
#
loop_
_entity.id
_entity.type
_entity.pdbx_description
1 polymer ?
#
loop_
_entity_poly.entity_id
_entity_poly.type
_entity_poly.pdbx_seq_one_letter_code
_entity_poly.pdbx_strand_id
1 'polypeptide(L)' 'MKKFRIPKVPPTTNKSIRFPNDIVEEVENVIRGKECTFTAFVVEAVRVALENLREEEEEQSENE' A
#
# COMPACT_ATOMS: atom_id res chain seq x y z
N MET A 1 -23.12 20.36 -25.06
CA MET A 1 -23.08 18.99 -24.65
C MET A 1 -21.92 18.74 -23.70
N LYS A 2 -22.19 18.08 -22.61
CA LYS A 2 -21.16 17.83 -21.63
C LYS A 2 -20.31 16.64 -22.03
N LYS A 3 -19.02 16.83 -21.94
CA LYS A 3 -18.12 15.73 -22.20
C LYS A 3 -17.99 14.86 -20.96
N PHE A 4 -18.12 13.59 -21.17
CA PHE A 4 -17.93 12.63 -20.09
C PHE A 4 -16.44 12.44 -19.88
N ARG A 5 -16.01 12.73 -18.67
CA ARG A 5 -14.61 12.56 -18.32
C ARG A 5 -14.41 11.25 -17.62
N ILE A 6 -13.57 10.45 -18.20
CA ILE A 6 -13.21 9.19 -17.56
C ILE A 6 -12.05 9.44 -16.64
N PRO A 7 -12.22 9.20 -15.34
CA PRO A 7 -11.11 9.44 -14.42
C PRO A 7 -9.93 8.56 -14.75
N LYS A 8 -8.78 9.14 -14.64
CA LYS A 8 -7.56 8.39 -14.85
C LYS A 8 -7.26 7.56 -13.62
N VAL A 9 -7.31 6.28 -13.77
CA VAL A 9 -6.98 5.35 -12.69
C VAL A 9 -5.64 4.73 -13.02
N PRO A 10 -4.70 4.76 -12.08
CA PRO A 10 -3.42 4.12 -12.35
C PRO A 10 -3.62 2.65 -12.68
N PRO A 11 -2.87 2.12 -13.62
CA PRO A 11 -2.99 0.71 -13.93
C PRO A 11 -2.65 -0.14 -12.72
N THR A 12 -3.43 -1.18 -12.51
CA THR A 12 -3.21 -2.09 -11.39
C THR A 12 -3.07 -3.50 -11.90
N THR A 13 -2.41 -4.31 -11.10
CA THR A 13 -2.22 -5.72 -11.39
C THR A 13 -2.74 -6.52 -10.20
N ASN A 14 -3.52 -7.54 -10.49
CA ASN A 14 -4.00 -8.41 -9.43
C ASN A 14 -2.90 -9.34 -8.97
N LYS A 15 -2.71 -9.38 -7.66
CA LYS A 15 -1.76 -10.29 -7.04
C LYS A 15 -2.45 -11.01 -5.90
N SER A 16 -2.26 -12.30 -5.85
CA SER A 16 -2.79 -13.10 -4.77
C SER A 16 -1.73 -13.27 -3.71
N ILE A 17 -2.05 -12.88 -2.50
CA ILE A 17 -1.11 -12.91 -1.38
C ILE A 17 -1.77 -13.64 -0.22
N ARG A 18 -1.01 -14.51 0.41
CA ARG A 18 -1.48 -15.18 1.60
C ARG A 18 -1.00 -14.43 2.82
N PHE A 19 -1.94 -14.09 3.69
CA PHE A 19 -1.63 -13.38 4.92
C PHE A 19 -1.79 -14.32 6.10
N PRO A 20 -0.84 -14.34 7.02
CA PRO A 20 -1.08 -15.04 8.29
C PRO A 20 -2.30 -14.47 8.99
N ASN A 21 -3.03 -15.34 9.67
CA ASN A 21 -4.27 -14.92 10.31
C ASN A 21 -4.06 -13.82 11.33
N ASP A 22 -2.96 -13.88 12.07
CA ASP A 22 -2.70 -12.86 13.09
C ASP A 22 -2.52 -11.48 12.46
N ILE A 23 -1.87 -11.42 11.30
CA ILE A 23 -1.69 -10.15 10.62
C ILE A 23 -3.01 -9.61 10.11
N VAL A 24 -3.85 -10.49 9.57
CA VAL A 24 -5.16 -10.07 9.11
C VAL A 24 -5.97 -9.47 10.25
N GLU A 25 -5.94 -10.12 11.41
CA GLU A 25 -6.69 -9.62 12.56
C GLU A 25 -6.16 -8.27 13.01
N GLU A 26 -4.85 -8.11 13.05
CA GLU A 26 -4.29 -6.84 13.47
C GLU A 26 -4.66 -5.71 12.53
N VAL A 27 -4.60 -5.97 11.24
CA VAL A 27 -4.96 -4.93 10.27
C VAL A 27 -6.43 -4.57 10.41
N GLU A 28 -7.29 -5.58 10.54
CA GLU A 28 -8.70 -5.31 10.66
C GLU A 28 -9.01 -4.52 11.94
N ASN A 29 -8.29 -4.80 13.00
CA ASN A 29 -8.48 -4.03 14.22
C ASN A 29 -8.05 -2.58 14.05
N VAL A 30 -6.96 -2.35 13.32
CA VAL A 30 -6.46 -1.00 13.12
C VAL A 30 -7.43 -0.18 12.28
N ILE A 31 -8.00 -0.76 11.23
CA ILE A 31 -8.86 -0.01 10.33
C ILE A 31 -10.31 0.00 10.77
N ARG A 32 -10.64 -0.73 11.84
CA ARG A 32 -12.01 -0.81 12.31
C ARG A 32 -12.49 0.59 12.71
N GLY A 33 -13.65 0.97 12.21
CA GLY A 33 -14.21 2.27 12.47
C GLY A 33 -13.60 3.41 11.68
N LYS A 34 -12.67 3.11 10.80
CA LYS A 34 -12.07 4.11 9.94
C LYS A 34 -12.51 3.89 8.51
N GLU A 35 -12.50 4.95 7.74
CA GLU A 35 -12.87 4.86 6.34
C GLU A 35 -11.68 4.38 5.52
N CYS A 36 -11.30 3.14 5.74
CA CYS A 36 -10.13 2.59 5.09
C CYS A 36 -10.37 1.11 4.84
N THR A 37 -10.15 0.67 3.62
CA THR A 37 -10.31 -0.73 3.29
C THR A 37 -9.01 -1.48 3.58
N PHE A 38 -9.14 -2.81 3.69
CA PHE A 38 -7.97 -3.65 3.86
C PHE A 38 -6.98 -3.43 2.73
N THR A 39 -7.48 -3.39 1.50
CA THR A 39 -6.61 -3.20 0.34
C THR A 39 -5.87 -1.88 0.41
N ALA A 40 -6.57 -0.81 0.74
CA ALA A 40 -5.93 0.51 0.81
C ALA A 40 -4.86 0.53 1.88
N PHE A 41 -5.13 -0.09 3.02
CA PHE A 41 -4.14 -0.16 4.09
C PHE A 41 -2.88 -0.90 3.64
N VAL A 42 -3.08 -2.05 2.99
CA VAL A 42 -1.95 -2.86 2.55
C VAL A 42 -1.12 -2.13 1.51
N VAL A 43 -1.78 -1.49 0.55
CA VAL A 43 -1.05 -0.76 -0.49
C VAL A 43 -0.22 0.35 0.12
N GLU A 44 -0.79 1.08 1.06
CA GLU A 44 -0.05 2.17 1.69
C GLU A 44 1.11 1.64 2.52
N ALA A 45 0.90 0.52 3.22
CA ALA A 45 1.96 -0.07 4.01
C ALA A 45 3.13 -0.52 3.14
N VAL A 46 2.81 -1.10 1.99
CA VAL A 46 3.86 -1.53 1.07
C VAL A 46 4.61 -0.31 0.53
N ARG A 47 3.88 0.75 0.23
CA ARG A 47 4.51 1.97 -0.27
C ARG A 47 5.50 2.54 0.73
N VAL A 48 5.09 2.57 2.00
CA VAL A 48 5.97 3.06 3.06
C VAL A 48 7.18 2.15 3.22
N ALA A 49 6.96 0.85 3.16
CA ALA A 49 8.07 -0.09 3.29
C ALA A 49 9.09 0.09 2.17
N LEU A 50 8.60 0.34 0.96
CA LEU A 50 9.51 0.58 -0.16
C LEU A 50 10.30 1.86 0.01
N GLU A 51 9.66 2.89 0.54
CA GLU A 51 10.36 4.14 0.79
C GLU A 51 11.47 3.94 1.83
N ASN A 52 11.16 3.18 2.87
CA ASN A 52 12.17 2.91 3.90
C ASN A 52 13.36 2.15 3.34
N LEU A 53 13.08 1.16 2.51
CA LEU A 53 14.16 0.41 1.88
C LEU A 53 15.02 1.29 0.98
N ARG A 54 14.38 2.19 0.25
CA ARG A 54 15.11 3.08 -0.63
C ARG A 54 16.04 4.00 0.16
N GLU A 55 15.56 4.49 1.28
CA GLU A 55 16.39 5.33 2.14
C GLU A 55 17.56 4.57 2.70
N GLU A 56 17.34 3.32 3.10
CA GLU A 56 18.44 2.51 3.61
C GLU A 56 19.48 2.25 2.54
N GLU A 57 19.05 2.01 1.32
CA GLU A 57 20.00 1.78 0.23
C GLU A 57 20.82 3.01 -0.04
N GLU A 58 20.20 4.19 0.02
CA GLU A 58 20.92 5.42 -0.20
C GLU A 58 21.95 5.67 0.90
N GLU A 59 21.58 5.37 2.14
CA GLU A 59 22.52 5.51 3.24
C GLU A 59 23.70 4.56 3.08
N GLN A 60 23.43 3.34 2.67
CA GLN A 60 24.51 2.39 2.48
C GLN A 60 25.46 2.84 1.38
N SER A 61 24.90 3.41 0.33
CA SER A 61 25.74 3.91 -0.76
C SER A 61 26.67 5.01 -0.28
N GLU A 62 26.17 5.87 0.58
CA GLU A 62 26.96 6.98 1.07
C GLU A 62 28.11 6.51 1.95
N ASN A 63 27.88 5.43 2.66
CA ASN A 63 28.90 4.93 3.58
C ASN A 63 30.05 4.23 2.90
N GLU A 64 29.89 3.96 1.63
CA GLU A 64 30.97 3.37 0.88
C GLU A 64 31.89 4.44 0.35
#